data_69f73f4202da7c20cef2a09133bf104e
#
_entry.id   69f73f4202da7c20cef2a09133bf104e
#
_cell.length_a   1.000
_cell.length_b   1.000
_cell.length_c   1.000
_cell.angle_alpha   90.00
_cell.angle_beta   90.00
_cell.angle_gamma   90.00
#
_symmetry.space_group_name_H-M   'P 1'
#
loop_
_entity.id
_entity.type
_entity.pdbx_description
1 polymer ?
#
loop_
_entity_poly.entity_id
_entity_poly.type
_entity_poly.pdbx_seq_one_letter_code
_entity_poly.pdbx_strand_id
1 'polypeptide(L)'
;MAEYKLELKGVCKSFPGVKALDNVQLSLRPGTVHALMGENGAGKSTFIKVITGVHKAEEGEMYLFGEKVDFKGPKDAQEAGIAAVYQHPTSYPHLTVAENIFMGHEKKKGFFLDDKAHSEGAKKILQRLEHEIPPETMVGDLRVGQQQMVEIARNLNQDDLRVLIMDEPTSSLSAAEVKVLFKIMRELLEAGISIVYICLLYTSPSPRDTERS
;
A
#
# COMPACT_ATOMS: atom_id res chain seq x y z
N MET A 1 -20.27 16.15 -4.15
CA MET A 1 -19.15 15.18 -3.99
C MET A 1 -18.77 15.16 -2.52
N ALA A 2 -18.41 13.99 -1.95
CA ALA A 2 -17.93 13.93 -0.57
C ALA A 2 -16.66 14.77 -0.41
N GLU A 3 -16.54 15.52 0.69
CA GLU A 3 -15.37 16.36 0.97
C GLU A 3 -14.10 15.51 1.16
N TYR A 4 -14.26 14.33 1.76
CA TYR A 4 -13.18 13.39 2.02
C TYR A 4 -13.41 12.07 1.29
N LYS A 5 -12.32 11.48 0.82
CA LYS A 5 -12.33 10.17 0.17
C LYS A 5 -12.33 9.03 1.18
N LEU A 6 -11.51 9.18 2.22
CA LEU A 6 -11.45 8.27 3.37
C LEU A 6 -11.45 9.12 4.63
N GLU A 7 -12.30 8.78 5.59
CA GLU A 7 -12.37 9.46 6.89
C GLU A 7 -12.46 8.43 8.01
N LEU A 8 -11.65 8.60 9.03
CA LEU A 8 -11.68 7.82 10.27
C LEU A 8 -11.97 8.78 11.42
N LYS A 9 -12.92 8.41 12.29
CA LYS A 9 -13.37 9.21 13.44
C LYS A 9 -13.28 8.39 14.71
N GLY A 10 -12.43 8.83 15.64
CA GLY A 10 -12.36 8.26 16.97
C GLY A 10 -11.97 6.79 17.03
N VAL A 11 -11.13 6.34 16.09
CA VAL A 11 -10.77 4.92 15.97
C VAL A 11 -9.86 4.49 17.10
N CYS A 12 -10.28 3.45 17.83
CA CYS A 12 -9.54 2.81 18.90
C CYS A 12 -9.24 1.35 18.57
N LYS A 13 -8.04 0.89 18.96
CA LYS A 13 -7.64 -0.52 18.87
C LYS A 13 -6.66 -0.87 19.97
N SER A 14 -7.00 -1.90 20.75
CA SER A 14 -6.16 -2.44 21.80
C SER A 14 -5.73 -3.88 21.47
N PHE A 15 -4.59 -4.27 22.02
CA PHE A 15 -4.10 -5.63 22.08
C PHE A 15 -3.75 -5.93 23.54
N PRO A 16 -3.60 -7.20 23.95
CA PRO A 16 -3.25 -7.53 25.31
C PRO A 16 -2.04 -6.72 25.80
N GLY A 17 -2.25 -5.86 26.81
CA GLY A 17 -1.23 -5.02 27.42
C GLY A 17 -0.87 -3.72 26.68
N VAL A 18 -1.47 -3.43 25.50
CA VAL A 18 -1.12 -2.23 24.72
C VAL A 18 -2.35 -1.63 24.02
N LYS A 19 -2.60 -0.34 24.21
CA LYS A 19 -3.55 0.45 23.38
C LYS A 19 -2.79 0.98 22.17
N ALA A 20 -2.96 0.32 21.03
CA ALA A 20 -2.21 0.63 19.81
C ALA A 20 -2.77 1.84 19.04
N LEU A 21 -4.09 2.07 19.08
CA LEU A 21 -4.75 3.26 18.56
C LEU A 21 -5.68 3.84 19.63
N ASP A 22 -5.58 5.14 19.88
CA ASP A 22 -6.38 5.84 20.85
C ASP A 22 -7.01 7.09 20.22
N ASN A 23 -8.31 7.02 19.97
CA ASN A 23 -9.11 8.12 19.39
C ASN A 23 -8.48 8.72 18.11
N VAL A 24 -7.97 7.85 17.23
CA VAL A 24 -7.26 8.27 16.01
C VAL A 24 -8.24 8.79 14.99
N GLN A 25 -7.84 9.88 14.31
CA GLN A 25 -8.61 10.51 13.25
C GLN A 25 -7.78 10.65 11.98
N LEU A 26 -8.43 10.52 10.83
CA LEU A 26 -7.87 10.78 9.50
C LEU A 26 -8.94 11.40 8.61
N SER A 27 -8.57 12.40 7.82
CA SER A 27 -9.42 12.97 6.78
C SER A 27 -8.61 13.12 5.51
N LEU A 28 -8.78 12.17 4.58
CA LEU A 28 -8.04 12.10 3.32
C LEU A 28 -8.86 12.71 2.19
N ARG A 29 -8.37 13.80 1.63
CA ARG A 29 -9.02 14.47 0.49
C ARG A 29 -8.77 13.73 -0.82
N PRO A 30 -9.68 13.83 -1.81
CA PRO A 30 -9.46 13.30 -3.15
C PRO A 30 -8.19 13.85 -3.81
N GLY A 31 -7.41 12.99 -4.47
CA GLY A 31 -6.22 13.38 -5.23
C GLY A 31 -5.10 14.01 -4.40
N THR A 32 -5.00 13.67 -3.09
CA THR A 32 -3.96 14.21 -2.21
C THR A 32 -3.08 13.10 -1.62
N VAL A 33 -1.87 13.50 -1.21
CA VAL A 33 -1.01 12.66 -0.35
C VAL A 33 -1.17 13.11 1.09
N HIS A 34 -1.47 12.16 1.97
CA HIS A 34 -1.45 12.36 3.42
C HIS A 34 -0.23 11.63 3.99
N ALA A 35 0.75 12.40 4.48
CA ALA A 35 1.93 11.82 5.10
C ALA A 35 1.64 11.49 6.58
N LEU A 36 1.73 10.22 6.94
CA LEU A 36 1.63 9.74 8.31
C LEU A 36 3.04 9.54 8.87
N MET A 37 3.47 10.42 9.75
CA MET A 37 4.78 10.38 10.38
C MET A 37 4.69 9.88 11.82
N GLY A 38 5.69 9.14 12.28
CA GLY A 38 5.75 8.69 13.67
C GLY A 38 6.89 7.72 13.92
N GLU A 39 7.26 7.56 15.19
CA GLU A 39 8.29 6.63 15.63
C GLU A 39 7.83 5.16 15.50
N ASN A 40 8.78 4.23 15.65
CA ASN A 40 8.45 2.82 15.73
C ASN A 40 7.56 2.55 16.96
N GLY A 41 6.53 1.74 16.79
CA GLY A 41 5.56 1.48 17.86
C GLY A 41 4.44 2.51 17.99
N ALA A 42 4.42 3.60 17.22
CA ALA A 42 3.37 4.64 17.25
C ALA A 42 2.00 4.18 16.68
N GLY A 43 1.79 2.89 16.45
CA GLY A 43 0.51 2.35 15.97
C GLY A 43 0.29 2.43 14.44
N LYS A 44 1.25 2.94 13.65
CA LYS A 44 1.10 3.12 12.19
C LYS A 44 0.67 1.85 11.46
N SER A 45 1.35 0.73 11.70
CA SER A 45 1.00 -0.55 11.06
C SER A 45 -0.35 -1.10 11.54
N THR A 46 -0.76 -0.82 12.78
CA THR A 46 -2.11 -1.15 13.27
C THR A 46 -3.15 -0.31 12.56
N PHE A 47 -2.87 0.98 12.36
CA PHE A 47 -3.72 1.90 11.63
C PHE A 47 -3.97 1.45 10.17
N ILE A 48 -2.91 1.07 9.45
CA ILE A 48 -3.05 0.47 8.11
C ILE A 48 -3.95 -0.76 8.16
N LYS A 49 -3.68 -1.67 9.09
CA LYS A 49 -4.43 -2.94 9.23
C LYS A 49 -5.90 -2.72 9.56
N VAL A 50 -6.25 -1.61 10.22
CA VAL A 50 -7.66 -1.22 10.42
C VAL A 50 -8.28 -0.73 9.11
N ILE A 51 -7.60 0.16 8.38
CA ILE A 51 -8.11 0.68 7.10
C ILE A 51 -8.27 -0.43 6.07
N THR A 52 -7.34 -1.37 6.02
CA THR A 52 -7.37 -2.51 5.09
C THR A 52 -8.25 -3.67 5.55
N GLY A 53 -8.98 -3.54 6.67
CA GLY A 53 -9.88 -4.58 7.18
C GLY A 53 -9.19 -5.82 7.76
N VAL A 54 -7.85 -5.80 7.94
CA VAL A 54 -7.11 -6.89 8.61
C VAL A 54 -7.43 -6.93 10.09
N HIS A 55 -7.60 -5.76 10.71
CA HIS A 55 -8.04 -5.64 12.09
C HIS A 55 -9.34 -4.84 12.16
N LYS A 56 -10.28 -5.32 12.98
CA LYS A 56 -11.48 -4.57 13.30
C LYS A 56 -11.17 -3.56 14.40
N ALA A 57 -11.59 -2.31 14.21
CA ALA A 57 -11.60 -1.30 15.28
C ALA A 57 -12.54 -1.73 16.41
N GLU A 58 -12.21 -1.36 17.66
CA GLU A 58 -13.08 -1.59 18.82
C GLU A 58 -14.08 -0.46 18.98
N GLU A 59 -13.63 0.77 18.66
CA GLU A 59 -14.45 1.98 18.70
C GLU A 59 -14.13 2.84 17.48
N GLY A 60 -15.02 3.79 17.20
CA GLY A 60 -14.89 4.74 16.09
C GLY A 60 -15.61 4.28 14.83
N GLU A 61 -15.48 5.11 13.81
CA GLU A 61 -16.17 4.92 12.54
C GLU A 61 -15.24 5.19 11.37
N MET A 62 -15.45 4.46 10.28
CA MET A 62 -14.75 4.69 9.02
C MET A 62 -15.77 4.99 7.92
N TYR A 63 -15.43 5.98 7.10
CA TYR A 63 -16.24 6.42 5.98
C TYR A 63 -15.41 6.41 4.70
N LEU A 64 -15.96 5.86 3.64
CA LEU A 64 -15.38 5.89 2.29
C LEU A 64 -16.36 6.63 1.37
N PHE A 65 -15.90 7.72 0.74
CA PHE A 65 -16.75 8.65 -0.05
C PHE A 65 -17.99 9.19 0.71
N GLY A 66 -17.87 9.34 2.02
CA GLY A 66 -18.98 9.81 2.88
C GLY A 66 -19.95 8.71 3.31
N GLU A 67 -19.81 7.50 2.82
CA GLU A 67 -20.60 6.33 3.24
C GLU A 67 -19.86 5.56 4.35
N LYS A 68 -20.57 5.23 5.41
CA LYS A 68 -20.02 4.42 6.52
C LYS A 68 -19.71 3.02 6.03
N VAL A 69 -18.49 2.55 6.30
CA VAL A 69 -18.02 1.21 5.94
C VAL A 69 -17.55 0.43 7.18
N ASP A 70 -17.78 -0.87 7.18
CA ASP A 70 -17.29 -1.83 8.18
C ASP A 70 -16.81 -3.08 7.45
N PHE A 71 -15.52 -3.11 7.09
CA PHE A 71 -14.94 -4.21 6.35
C PHE A 71 -14.83 -5.46 7.24
N LYS A 72 -15.30 -6.59 6.71
CA LYS A 72 -15.21 -7.91 7.38
C LYS A 72 -13.83 -8.55 7.17
N GLY A 73 -13.07 -8.05 6.20
CA GLY A 73 -11.75 -8.55 5.88
C GLY A 73 -11.05 -7.73 4.78
N PRO A 74 -9.79 -8.08 4.47
CA PRO A 74 -9.01 -7.36 3.46
C PRO A 74 -9.63 -7.37 2.07
N LYS A 75 -10.37 -8.41 1.72
CA LYS A 75 -11.04 -8.53 0.44
C LYS A 75 -12.09 -7.44 0.25
N ASP A 76 -12.90 -7.16 1.29
CA ASP A 76 -13.92 -6.11 1.22
C ASP A 76 -13.29 -4.73 1.01
N ALA A 77 -12.17 -4.45 1.69
CA ALA A 77 -11.43 -3.21 1.51
C ALA A 77 -10.84 -3.09 0.09
N GLN A 78 -10.32 -4.18 -0.45
CA GLN A 78 -9.80 -4.25 -1.81
C GLN A 78 -10.91 -4.02 -2.84
N GLU A 79 -12.06 -4.68 -2.71
CA GLU A 79 -13.23 -4.48 -3.58
C GLU A 79 -13.80 -3.05 -3.49
N ALA A 80 -13.60 -2.37 -2.35
CA ALA A 80 -13.93 -0.96 -2.19
C ALA A 80 -12.89 0.00 -2.78
N GLY A 81 -11.79 -0.52 -3.34
CA GLY A 81 -10.74 0.25 -4.00
C GLY A 81 -9.63 0.73 -3.06
N ILE A 82 -9.44 0.07 -1.90
CA ILE A 82 -8.33 0.35 -0.98
C ILE A 82 -7.25 -0.71 -1.20
N ALA A 83 -6.03 -0.27 -1.52
CA ALA A 83 -4.87 -1.14 -1.65
C ALA A 83 -3.75 -0.70 -0.70
N ALA A 84 -2.88 -1.64 -0.31
CA ALA A 84 -1.73 -1.36 0.54
C ALA A 84 -0.46 -2.03 0.03
N VAL A 85 0.61 -1.23 -0.01
CA VAL A 85 1.99 -1.67 -0.17
C VAL A 85 2.62 -1.69 1.21
N TYR A 86 2.98 -2.86 1.70
CA TYR A 86 3.55 -3.04 3.02
C TYR A 86 5.08 -2.87 3.01
N GLN A 87 5.65 -2.59 4.17
CA GLN A 87 7.10 -2.44 4.37
C GLN A 87 7.89 -3.68 3.94
N HIS A 88 7.35 -4.87 4.20
CA HIS A 88 7.90 -6.14 3.70
C HIS A 88 7.03 -6.66 2.57
N PRO A 89 7.62 -6.93 1.39
CA PRO A 89 6.87 -7.45 0.26
C PRO A 89 6.07 -8.72 0.65
N THR A 90 4.78 -8.70 0.32
CA THR A 90 3.87 -9.84 0.55
C THR A 90 3.74 -10.71 -0.69
N SER A 91 4.72 -10.64 -1.59
CA SER A 91 4.77 -11.43 -2.81
C SER A 91 5.04 -12.91 -2.54
N TYR A 92 4.58 -13.75 -3.45
CA TYR A 92 4.75 -15.19 -3.40
C TYR A 92 6.03 -15.58 -4.16
N PRO A 93 7.11 -16.00 -3.46
CA PRO A 93 8.42 -16.21 -4.07
C PRO A 93 8.45 -17.36 -5.09
N HIS A 94 7.55 -18.33 -4.96
CA HIS A 94 7.44 -19.50 -5.84
C HIS A 94 6.55 -19.26 -7.08
N LEU A 95 6.00 -18.08 -7.23
CA LEU A 95 5.23 -17.67 -8.39
C LEU A 95 6.02 -16.68 -9.23
N THR A 96 5.71 -16.64 -10.52
CA THR A 96 6.29 -15.68 -11.45
C THR A 96 5.85 -14.25 -11.15
N VAL A 97 6.54 -13.28 -11.71
CA VAL A 97 6.17 -11.88 -11.64
C VAL A 97 4.77 -11.64 -12.20
N ALA A 98 4.44 -12.25 -13.35
CA ALA A 98 3.12 -12.14 -13.96
C ALA A 98 2.02 -12.69 -13.05
N GLU A 99 2.22 -13.88 -12.48
CA GLU A 99 1.27 -14.48 -11.54
C GLU A 99 1.10 -13.64 -10.27
N ASN A 100 2.18 -13.07 -9.73
CA ASN A 100 2.09 -12.17 -8.57
C ASN A 100 1.30 -10.89 -8.87
N ILE A 101 1.52 -10.27 -10.04
CA ILE A 101 0.84 -9.03 -10.44
C ILE A 101 -0.66 -9.26 -10.65
N PHE A 102 -1.04 -10.39 -11.23
CA PHE A 102 -2.43 -10.71 -11.54
C PHE A 102 -3.15 -11.53 -10.47
N MET A 103 -2.50 -11.83 -9.35
CA MET A 103 -3.12 -12.56 -8.26
C MET A 103 -4.36 -11.83 -7.71
N GLY A 104 -5.49 -12.53 -7.70
CA GLY A 104 -6.81 -11.99 -7.32
C GLY A 104 -7.53 -11.23 -8.44
N HIS A 105 -6.87 -11.01 -9.58
CA HIS A 105 -7.41 -10.35 -10.78
C HIS A 105 -7.06 -11.13 -12.05
N GLU A 106 -7.11 -12.48 -11.95
CA GLU A 106 -6.66 -13.36 -13.01
C GLU A 106 -7.53 -13.21 -14.26
N LYS A 107 -6.87 -12.99 -15.41
CA LYS A 107 -7.51 -13.03 -16.72
C LYS A 107 -7.74 -14.48 -17.12
N LYS A 108 -8.94 -14.78 -17.61
CA LYS A 108 -9.36 -16.12 -18.00
C LYS A 108 -9.71 -16.19 -19.47
N LYS A 109 -9.34 -17.30 -20.10
CA LYS A 109 -9.78 -17.67 -21.45
C LYS A 109 -10.62 -18.95 -21.34
N GLY A 110 -11.93 -18.76 -21.20
CA GLY A 110 -12.83 -19.86 -20.85
C GLY A 110 -12.61 -20.34 -19.41
N PHE A 111 -12.30 -21.62 -19.23
CA PHE A 111 -12.02 -22.22 -17.91
C PHE A 111 -10.55 -22.15 -17.46
N PHE A 112 -9.65 -21.70 -18.33
CA PHE A 112 -8.21 -21.67 -18.08
C PHE A 112 -7.74 -20.24 -17.83
N LEU A 113 -6.61 -20.11 -17.11
CA LEU A 113 -5.89 -18.85 -16.99
C LEU A 113 -5.32 -18.46 -18.35
N ASP A 114 -5.31 -17.16 -18.65
CA ASP A 114 -4.68 -16.62 -19.86
C ASP A 114 -3.27 -16.12 -19.54
N ASP A 115 -2.31 -17.06 -19.49
CA ASP A 115 -0.92 -16.77 -19.14
C ASP A 115 -0.29 -15.75 -20.09
N LYS A 116 -0.68 -15.78 -21.37
CA LYS A 116 -0.20 -14.81 -22.35
C LYS A 116 -0.70 -13.39 -22.02
N ALA A 117 -1.98 -13.25 -21.68
CA ALA A 117 -2.56 -11.97 -21.29
C ALA A 117 -1.98 -11.47 -19.96
N HIS A 118 -1.63 -12.38 -19.03
CA HIS A 118 -0.92 -12.04 -17.80
C HIS A 118 0.48 -11.52 -18.09
N SER A 119 1.27 -12.24 -18.89
CA SER A 119 2.64 -11.86 -19.25
C SER A 119 2.68 -10.52 -19.99
N GLU A 120 1.81 -10.31 -21.00
CA GLU A 120 1.71 -9.04 -21.73
C GLU A 120 1.25 -7.89 -20.83
N GLY A 121 0.29 -8.13 -19.93
CA GLY A 121 -0.18 -7.13 -18.97
C GLY A 121 0.89 -6.76 -17.94
N ALA A 122 1.56 -7.74 -17.36
CA ALA A 122 2.67 -7.53 -16.42
C ALA A 122 3.79 -6.70 -17.06
N LYS A 123 4.18 -7.05 -18.30
CA LYS A 123 5.19 -6.30 -19.05
C LYS A 123 4.83 -4.81 -19.20
N LYS A 124 3.57 -4.51 -19.52
CA LYS A 124 3.09 -3.10 -19.66
C LYS A 124 3.18 -2.34 -18.34
N ILE A 125 2.77 -2.97 -17.23
CA ILE A 125 2.82 -2.34 -15.91
C ILE A 125 4.27 -2.12 -15.48
N LEU A 126 5.15 -3.12 -15.67
CA LEU A 126 6.57 -3.01 -15.34
C LEU A 126 7.29 -1.96 -16.20
N GLN A 127 6.94 -1.82 -17.48
CA GLN A 127 7.45 -0.74 -18.33
C GLN A 127 7.04 0.63 -17.83
N ARG A 128 5.80 0.79 -17.34
CA ARG A 128 5.35 2.04 -16.70
C ARG A 128 6.16 2.34 -15.43
N LEU A 129 6.59 1.32 -14.71
CA LEU A 129 7.49 1.40 -13.56
C LEU A 129 8.97 1.52 -13.95
N GLU A 130 9.28 1.67 -15.24
CA GLU A 130 10.65 1.76 -15.79
C GLU A 130 11.53 0.56 -15.39
N HIS A 131 10.93 -0.62 -15.24
CA HIS A 131 11.61 -1.87 -14.92
C HIS A 131 11.54 -2.89 -16.08
N GLU A 132 12.70 -3.45 -16.40
CA GLU A 132 12.85 -4.52 -17.41
C GLU A 132 12.98 -5.89 -16.72
N ILE A 133 11.97 -6.27 -15.94
CA ILE A 133 11.90 -7.59 -15.32
C ILE A 133 11.08 -8.49 -16.24
N PRO A 134 11.63 -9.66 -16.69
CA PRO A 134 10.85 -10.61 -17.46
C PRO A 134 9.66 -11.13 -16.65
N PRO A 135 8.43 -11.11 -17.18
CA PRO A 135 7.23 -11.57 -16.47
C PRO A 135 7.30 -13.01 -15.97
N GLU A 136 8.11 -13.85 -16.60
CA GLU A 136 8.30 -15.26 -16.29
C GLU A 136 9.31 -15.52 -15.16
N THR A 137 10.00 -14.47 -14.71
CA THR A 137 10.98 -14.57 -13.61
C THR A 137 10.26 -14.92 -12.30
N MET A 138 10.81 -15.86 -11.54
CA MET A 138 10.32 -16.16 -10.19
C MET A 138 10.60 -14.98 -9.26
N VAL A 139 9.62 -14.59 -8.47
CA VAL A 139 9.78 -13.43 -7.57
C VAL A 139 10.84 -13.68 -6.51
N GLY A 140 11.04 -14.94 -6.10
CA GLY A 140 12.10 -15.33 -5.17
C GLY A 140 13.53 -15.08 -5.67
N ASP A 141 13.73 -15.00 -6.99
CA ASP A 141 15.03 -14.72 -7.60
C ASP A 141 15.35 -13.22 -7.73
N LEU A 142 14.37 -12.37 -7.41
CA LEU A 142 14.51 -10.93 -7.50
C LEU A 142 15.16 -10.33 -6.25
N ARG A 143 15.86 -9.21 -6.42
CA ARG A 143 16.33 -8.40 -5.30
C ARG A 143 15.13 -7.76 -4.57
N VAL A 144 15.30 -7.46 -3.28
CA VAL A 144 14.22 -6.92 -2.42
C VAL A 144 13.55 -5.67 -3.04
N GLY A 145 14.33 -4.73 -3.60
CA GLY A 145 13.77 -3.57 -4.31
C GLY A 145 12.90 -3.95 -5.51
N GLN A 146 13.32 -4.94 -6.30
CA GLN A 146 12.53 -5.44 -7.42
C GLN A 146 11.25 -6.15 -6.96
N GLN A 147 11.31 -6.92 -5.86
CA GLN A 147 10.12 -7.53 -5.25
C GLN A 147 9.14 -6.43 -4.78
N GLN A 148 9.65 -5.33 -4.21
CA GLN A 148 8.84 -4.18 -3.84
C GLN A 148 8.16 -3.54 -5.07
N MET A 149 8.88 -3.43 -6.19
CA MET A 149 8.30 -2.92 -7.44
C MET A 149 7.23 -3.85 -8.02
N VAL A 150 7.39 -5.17 -7.88
CA VAL A 150 6.34 -6.15 -8.26
C VAL A 150 5.10 -6.00 -7.38
N GLU A 151 5.25 -5.73 -6.08
CA GLU A 151 4.13 -5.48 -5.19
C GLU A 151 3.41 -4.16 -5.55
N ILE A 152 4.15 -3.12 -5.86
CA ILE A 152 3.57 -1.87 -6.37
C ILE A 152 2.81 -2.14 -7.68
N ALA A 153 3.41 -2.88 -8.62
CA ALA A 153 2.78 -3.27 -9.88
C ALA A 153 1.46 -4.03 -9.67
N ARG A 154 1.42 -4.96 -8.71
CA ARG A 154 0.20 -5.70 -8.34
C ARG A 154 -0.91 -4.76 -7.88
N ASN A 155 -0.59 -3.79 -7.02
CA ASN A 155 -1.57 -2.83 -6.53
C ASN A 155 -2.04 -1.85 -7.63
N LEU A 156 -1.19 -1.53 -8.60
CA LEU A 156 -1.54 -0.70 -9.76
C LEU A 156 -2.39 -1.44 -10.80
N ASN A 157 -2.40 -2.77 -10.78
CA ASN A 157 -3.23 -3.59 -11.66
C ASN A 157 -4.70 -3.66 -11.23
N GLN A 158 -5.07 -3.00 -10.14
CA GLN A 158 -6.43 -2.95 -9.64
C GLN A 158 -7.22 -1.86 -10.38
N ASP A 159 -8.26 -2.25 -11.13
CA ASP A 159 -9.04 -1.33 -11.99
C ASP A 159 -9.77 -0.23 -11.18
N ASP A 160 -10.26 -0.57 -9.99
CA ASP A 160 -11.02 0.32 -9.12
C ASP A 160 -10.19 0.95 -7.99
N LEU A 161 -8.87 1.07 -8.15
CA LEU A 161 -8.01 1.68 -7.14
C LEU A 161 -8.42 3.13 -6.86
N ARG A 162 -8.68 3.43 -5.59
CA ARG A 162 -9.13 4.74 -5.11
C ARG A 162 -8.25 5.32 -4.03
N VAL A 163 -7.79 4.47 -3.11
CA VAL A 163 -6.89 4.83 -2.02
C VAL A 163 -5.72 3.86 -2.02
N LEU A 164 -4.51 4.39 -2.10
CA LEU A 164 -3.28 3.60 -2.01
C LEU A 164 -2.55 3.95 -0.71
N ILE A 165 -2.31 2.94 0.11
CA ILE A 165 -1.54 3.07 1.33
C ILE A 165 -0.13 2.55 1.05
N MET A 166 0.89 3.30 1.46
CA MET A 166 2.29 2.91 1.28
C MET A 166 3.00 2.97 2.63
N ASP A 167 3.41 1.82 3.14
CA ASP A 167 4.13 1.68 4.41
C ASP A 167 5.63 1.58 4.16
N GLU A 168 6.35 2.70 4.36
CA GLU A 168 7.78 2.85 4.16
C GLU A 168 8.29 2.31 2.80
N PRO A 169 7.63 2.67 1.67
CA PRO A 169 7.88 2.02 0.39
C PRO A 169 9.28 2.25 -0.16
N THR A 170 10.02 3.20 0.39
CA THR A 170 11.37 3.58 -0.09
C THR A 170 12.50 2.88 0.66
N SER A 171 12.23 2.13 1.72
CA SER A 171 13.27 1.54 2.58
C SER A 171 14.19 0.54 1.86
N SER A 172 13.68 -0.14 0.82
CA SER A 172 14.39 -1.16 0.03
C SER A 172 14.74 -0.71 -1.40
N LEU A 173 14.34 0.52 -1.78
CA LEU A 173 14.50 1.04 -3.14
C LEU A 173 15.80 1.81 -3.31
N SER A 174 16.41 1.69 -4.49
CA SER A 174 17.50 2.56 -4.94
C SER A 174 17.00 3.99 -5.21
N ALA A 175 17.91 4.95 -5.28
CA ALA A 175 17.56 6.35 -5.59
C ALA A 175 16.87 6.51 -6.97
N ALA A 176 17.16 5.65 -7.93
CA ALA A 176 16.50 5.64 -9.23
C ALA A 176 15.04 5.15 -9.10
N GLU A 177 14.83 4.02 -8.41
CA GLU A 177 13.50 3.45 -8.16
C GLU A 177 12.61 4.41 -7.34
N VAL A 178 13.19 5.11 -6.36
CA VAL A 178 12.46 6.15 -5.60
C VAL A 178 11.95 7.27 -6.52
N LYS A 179 12.74 7.72 -7.50
CA LYS A 179 12.28 8.72 -8.47
C LYS A 179 11.12 8.22 -9.31
N VAL A 180 11.18 6.98 -9.76
CA VAL A 180 10.09 6.33 -10.50
C VAL A 180 8.85 6.22 -9.64
N LEU A 181 8.98 5.78 -8.38
CA LEU A 181 7.86 5.70 -7.44
C LEU A 181 7.16 7.06 -7.29
N PHE A 182 7.91 8.15 -7.06
CA PHE A 182 7.31 9.48 -6.94
C PHE A 182 6.66 9.98 -8.24
N LYS A 183 7.20 9.60 -9.40
CA LYS A 183 6.55 9.89 -10.70
C LYS A 183 5.19 9.19 -10.78
N ILE A 184 5.13 7.89 -10.48
CA ILE A 184 3.88 7.12 -10.46
C ILE A 184 2.89 7.69 -9.45
N MET A 185 3.33 8.07 -8.25
CA MET A 185 2.46 8.71 -7.27
C MET A 185 1.80 9.98 -7.83
N ARG A 186 2.51 10.82 -8.57
CA ARG A 186 1.94 12.02 -9.21
C ARG A 186 0.87 11.64 -10.25
N GLU A 187 1.17 10.66 -11.10
CA GLU A 187 0.19 10.16 -12.09
C GLU A 187 -1.09 9.64 -11.40
N LEU A 188 -0.95 8.92 -10.28
CA LEU A 188 -2.10 8.43 -9.52
C LEU A 188 -2.93 9.58 -8.92
N LEU A 189 -2.28 10.61 -8.39
CA LEU A 189 -2.95 11.79 -7.85
C LEU A 189 -3.71 12.55 -8.94
N GLU A 190 -3.10 12.72 -10.11
CA GLU A 190 -3.74 13.34 -11.29
C GLU A 190 -4.94 12.52 -11.77
N ALA A 191 -4.89 11.19 -11.65
CA ALA A 191 -6.02 10.29 -11.87
C ALA A 191 -7.07 10.33 -10.75
N GLY A 192 -6.87 11.17 -9.72
CA GLY A 192 -7.79 11.32 -8.60
C GLY A 192 -7.64 10.27 -7.50
N ILE A 193 -6.67 9.38 -7.57
CA ILE A 193 -6.37 8.42 -6.49
C ILE A 193 -5.71 9.17 -5.33
N SER A 194 -6.07 8.81 -4.09
CA SER A 194 -5.49 9.44 -2.90
C SER A 194 -4.49 8.50 -2.24
N ILE A 195 -3.44 9.06 -1.66
CA ILE A 195 -2.33 8.27 -1.13
C ILE A 195 -2.14 8.56 0.36
N VAL A 196 -2.04 7.52 1.17
CA VAL A 196 -1.53 7.58 2.55
C VAL A 196 -0.09 7.09 2.52
N TYR A 197 0.86 7.99 2.75
CA TYR A 197 2.28 7.70 2.72
C TYR A 197 2.83 7.67 4.15
N ILE A 198 3.32 6.53 4.57
CA ILE A 198 3.90 6.36 5.90
C ILE A 198 5.41 6.40 5.82
N CYS A 199 6.02 7.24 6.64
CA CYS A 199 7.47 7.32 6.77
C CYS A 199 7.90 7.33 8.25
N LEU A 200 9.07 6.77 8.50
CA LEU A 200 9.73 6.90 9.80
C LEU A 200 10.27 8.31 9.98
N LEU A 201 10.02 8.89 11.15
CA LEU A 201 10.83 10.01 11.62
C LEU A 201 12.15 9.43 12.13
N TYR A 202 13.20 9.50 11.32
CA TYR A 202 14.55 9.38 11.85
C TYR A 202 14.84 10.67 12.63
N THR A 203 14.67 10.65 13.94
CA THR A 203 15.28 11.65 14.80
C THR A 203 16.78 11.43 14.68
N SER A 204 17.49 12.29 13.93
CA SER A 204 18.94 12.34 14.03
C SER A 204 19.28 12.56 15.52
N PRO A 205 20.27 11.83 16.07
CA PRO A 205 20.68 12.06 17.45
C PRO A 205 20.98 13.55 17.62
N SER A 206 20.39 14.14 18.66
CA SER A 206 20.62 15.53 18.99
C SER A 206 22.12 15.73 19.21
N PRO A 207 22.72 16.85 18.77
CA PRO A 207 24.14 17.16 19.07
C PRO A 207 24.49 17.10 20.56
N ARG A 208 23.49 17.10 21.45
CA ARG A 208 23.67 16.97 22.91
C ARG A 208 23.93 15.53 23.38
N ASP A 209 23.68 14.52 22.55
CA ASP A 209 23.88 13.11 22.92
C ASP A 209 25.31 12.65 22.64
N THR A 210 26.09 13.41 21.89
CA THR A 210 27.52 13.14 21.56
C THR A 210 28.51 13.72 22.58
N GLU A 211 28.05 14.52 23.55
CA GLU A 211 28.95 15.15 24.59
C GLU A 211 29.02 14.34 25.90
N ARG A 212 28.46 13.12 25.96
CA ARG A 212 28.49 12.25 27.15
C ARG A 212 29.12 10.88 26.90
N SER A 213 30.16 10.83 26.08
CA SER A 213 31.00 9.61 25.94
C SER A 213 32.43 9.92 26.35
#